data_6ff040732dbae5fab9ddd9baf377bfb7
#
_entry.id   6ff040732dbae5fab9ddd9baf377bfb7
#
_cell.length_a   1.000
_cell.length_b   1.000
_cell.length_c   1.000
_cell.angle_alpha   90.00
_cell.angle_beta   90.00
_cell.angle_gamma   90.00
#
_symmetry.space_group_name_H-M   'P 1'
#
loop_
_entity.id
_entity.type
_entity.pdbx_description
1 polymer ?
#
loop_
_entity_poly.entity_id
_entity_poly.type
_entity_poly.pdbx_seq_one_letter_code
_entity_poly.pdbx_strand_id
1 'polypeptide(L)'
;IRRFSIVKDGEEVFQIKQEPADYKMDFDYWEITNPYDETATVNTENMYEMFGVLAAFDLSNGVDAANTDTGLDNTKTYFTVDFVNTVNDDTAKETQDADATATILIGNTDENGDYYACVKGYEEAVYMLSKESVNSLLELKPFNLILKIPALVNIDTLGSADMTIGKKTYTMKLDGSDYKFGKKTVKKEKFTELYQALQSIMLDSEVEETKDAADKEEVLTVTFHRNTEEAPEVTLKYFAYDDTYDSLEINGTERFLVKAEDVDALVKQIKKAF
;
A
#
# COMPACT_ATOMS: atom_id res chain seq x y z
N ILE A 1 9.48 14.27 -3.39
CA ILE A 1 9.55 12.93 -4.01
C ILE A 1 8.25 12.71 -4.78
N ARG A 2 8.35 12.12 -5.97
CA ARG A 2 7.23 11.72 -6.83
C ARG A 2 7.15 10.20 -6.96
N ARG A 3 8.31 9.56 -7.02
CA ARG A 3 8.44 8.10 -7.10
C ARG A 3 9.69 7.66 -6.35
N PHE A 4 9.62 6.48 -5.74
CA PHE A 4 10.77 5.79 -5.18
C PHE A 4 10.70 4.32 -5.57
N SER A 5 11.82 3.75 -5.99
CA SER A 5 11.92 2.32 -6.30
C SER A 5 13.21 1.70 -5.76
N ILE A 6 13.13 0.43 -5.45
CA ILE A 6 14.22 -0.43 -5.00
C ILE A 6 14.41 -1.53 -6.02
N VAL A 7 15.60 -1.60 -6.60
CA VAL A 7 16.05 -2.73 -7.42
C VAL A 7 17.12 -3.49 -6.65
N LYS A 8 16.91 -4.78 -6.48
CA LYS A 8 17.83 -5.70 -5.81
C LYS A 8 18.19 -6.83 -6.76
N ASP A 9 19.49 -7.04 -6.98
CA ASP A 9 20.00 -8.08 -7.88
C ASP A 9 19.43 -8.03 -9.31
N GLY A 10 19.00 -6.84 -9.75
CA GLY A 10 18.45 -6.59 -11.07
C GLY A 10 16.93 -6.75 -11.18
N GLU A 11 16.24 -7.06 -10.09
CA GLU A 11 14.79 -7.12 -10.01
C GLU A 11 14.24 -5.92 -9.24
N GLU A 12 13.21 -5.27 -9.76
CA GLU A 12 12.48 -4.24 -9.01
C GLU A 12 11.60 -4.92 -7.97
N VAL A 13 12.02 -4.82 -6.69
CA VAL A 13 11.33 -5.46 -5.56
C VAL A 13 10.32 -4.55 -4.87
N PHE A 14 10.44 -3.24 -5.10
CA PHE A 14 9.53 -2.25 -4.54
C PHE A 14 9.44 -1.01 -5.44
N GLN A 15 8.23 -0.50 -5.60
CA GLN A 15 7.99 0.81 -6.19
C GLN A 15 6.78 1.48 -5.53
N ILE A 16 6.93 2.76 -5.19
CA ILE A 16 5.86 3.65 -4.75
C ILE A 16 5.90 4.94 -5.56
N LYS A 17 4.75 5.44 -5.97
CA LYS A 17 4.62 6.69 -6.71
C LYS A 17 3.49 7.55 -6.16
N GLN A 18 3.62 8.86 -6.34
CA GLN A 18 2.55 9.79 -6.07
C GLN A 18 1.56 9.78 -7.23
N GLU A 19 0.30 9.56 -6.92
CA GLU A 19 -0.80 9.66 -7.88
C GLU A 19 -1.71 10.86 -7.57
N PRO A 20 -2.39 11.43 -8.55
CA PRO A 20 -3.41 12.45 -8.33
C PRO A 20 -4.55 11.95 -7.46
N ALA A 21 -5.20 12.86 -6.76
CA ALA A 21 -6.24 12.58 -5.78
C ALA A 21 -7.60 12.12 -6.35
N ASP A 22 -7.77 12.09 -7.65
CA ASP A 22 -8.91 11.49 -8.36
C ASP A 22 -8.89 9.97 -8.32
N TYR A 23 -8.03 9.43 -7.49
CA TYR A 23 -7.82 8.03 -7.29
C TYR A 23 -9.00 7.33 -6.56
N LYS A 24 -9.14 6.09 -6.80
CA LYS A 24 -10.29 5.21 -6.69
C LYS A 24 -10.88 5.01 -5.31
N MET A 25 -10.14 5.23 -4.24
CA MET A 25 -10.57 4.96 -2.86
C MET A 25 -10.53 6.15 -1.91
N ASP A 26 -10.63 7.36 -2.40
CA ASP A 26 -10.86 8.61 -1.66
C ASP A 26 -9.71 9.24 -0.88
N PHE A 27 -8.62 8.53 -0.55
CA PHE A 27 -7.58 9.10 0.33
C PHE A 27 -6.16 8.87 -0.17
N ASP A 28 -6.00 8.20 -1.33
CA ASP A 28 -4.70 7.78 -1.80
C ASP A 28 -4.05 8.80 -2.72
N TYR A 29 -3.08 9.51 -2.18
CA TYR A 29 -2.13 10.29 -2.96
C TYR A 29 -0.89 9.48 -3.38
N TRP A 30 -0.75 8.28 -2.85
CA TRP A 30 0.38 7.39 -3.05
C TRP A 30 -0.08 5.98 -3.34
N GLU A 31 0.61 5.33 -4.26
CA GLU A 31 0.33 3.98 -4.70
C GLU A 31 1.61 3.15 -4.66
N ILE A 32 1.54 1.97 -4.05
CA ILE A 32 2.59 0.96 -4.17
C ILE A 32 2.27 0.16 -5.44
N THR A 33 3.06 0.39 -6.51
CA THR A 33 2.85 -0.24 -7.81
C THR A 33 3.61 -1.55 -7.98
N ASN A 34 4.53 -1.85 -7.05
CA ASN A 34 5.22 -3.11 -6.94
C ASN A 34 5.53 -3.39 -5.44
N PRO A 35 5.13 -4.53 -4.88
CA PRO A 35 4.45 -5.68 -5.50
C PRO A 35 2.92 -5.55 -5.56
N TYR A 36 2.35 -4.45 -5.09
CA TYR A 36 0.90 -4.28 -5.05
C TYR A 36 0.38 -3.62 -6.34
N ASP A 37 -0.92 -3.57 -6.40
CA ASP A 37 -1.70 -2.81 -7.34
C ASP A 37 -2.58 -1.82 -6.57
N GLU A 38 -3.62 -1.35 -7.20
CA GLU A 38 -4.58 -0.38 -6.66
C GLU A 38 -5.40 -0.88 -5.45
N THR A 39 -5.17 -2.09 -4.95
CA THR A 39 -5.97 -2.71 -3.88
C THR A 39 -5.44 -2.46 -2.49
N ALA A 40 -4.29 -1.80 -2.36
CA ALA A 40 -3.64 -1.56 -1.06
C ALA A 40 -3.45 -0.06 -0.81
N THR A 41 -4.18 0.48 0.16
CA THR A 41 -4.06 1.87 0.59
C THR A 41 -2.78 2.10 1.40
N VAL A 42 -2.00 3.13 1.04
CA VAL A 42 -0.72 3.42 1.69
C VAL A 42 -0.92 4.00 3.09
N ASN A 43 -0.18 3.49 4.07
CA ASN A 43 -0.01 4.14 5.36
C ASN A 43 1.03 5.27 5.22
N THR A 44 0.56 6.50 5.18
CA THR A 44 1.43 7.67 4.94
C THR A 44 2.44 7.93 6.05
N GLU A 45 2.15 7.56 7.30
CA GLU A 45 3.10 7.68 8.41
C GLU A 45 4.31 6.76 8.18
N ASN A 46 4.07 5.47 7.96
CA ASN A 46 5.12 4.49 7.70
C ASN A 46 5.89 4.81 6.40
N MET A 47 5.21 5.34 5.39
CA MET A 47 5.84 5.80 4.17
C MET A 47 6.80 6.96 4.43
N TYR A 48 6.40 7.96 5.23
CA TYR A 48 7.29 9.09 5.56
C TYR A 48 8.45 8.65 6.44
N GLU A 49 8.30 7.65 7.30
CA GLU A 49 9.42 7.03 8.03
C GLU A 49 10.43 6.40 7.06
N MET A 50 9.97 5.65 6.07
CA MET A 50 10.83 5.10 5.00
C MET A 50 11.54 6.20 4.22
N PHE A 51 10.86 7.28 3.82
CA PHE A 51 11.50 8.43 3.17
C PHE A 51 12.48 9.16 4.09
N GLY A 52 12.26 9.14 5.41
CA GLY A 52 13.19 9.65 6.41
C GLY A 52 14.54 8.90 6.38
N VAL A 53 14.52 7.58 6.20
CA VAL A 53 15.75 6.79 6.03
C VAL A 53 16.50 7.20 4.77
N LEU A 54 15.80 7.35 3.65
CA LEU A 54 16.39 7.79 2.39
C LEU A 54 16.99 9.21 2.51
N ALA A 55 16.29 10.12 3.17
CA ALA A 55 16.74 11.50 3.38
C ALA A 55 17.95 11.60 4.34
N ALA A 56 18.19 10.57 5.14
CA ALA A 56 19.34 10.49 6.05
C ALA A 56 20.62 9.97 5.38
N PHE A 57 20.59 9.61 4.10
CA PHE A 57 21.81 9.24 3.38
C PHE A 57 22.77 10.43 3.27
N ASP A 58 23.96 10.28 3.88
CA ASP A 58 24.99 11.32 3.83
C ASP A 58 25.87 11.13 2.58
N LEU A 59 25.57 11.93 1.56
CA LEU A 59 26.35 12.01 0.31
C LEU A 59 27.25 13.26 0.29
N SER A 60 27.58 13.86 1.44
CA SER A 60 28.40 15.07 1.51
C SER A 60 29.89 14.76 1.57
N ASN A 61 30.28 13.60 2.10
CA ASN A 61 31.67 13.23 2.33
C ASN A 61 32.05 11.99 1.51
N GLY A 62 32.75 12.22 0.39
CA GLY A 62 33.30 11.13 -0.40
C GLY A 62 34.47 10.41 0.31
N VAL A 63 34.63 9.13 0.01
CA VAL A 63 35.75 8.30 0.52
C VAL A 63 36.74 7.98 -0.59
N ASP A 64 38.01 7.83 -0.24
CA ASP A 64 39.02 7.36 -1.18
C ASP A 64 38.92 5.85 -1.35
N ALA A 65 38.41 5.42 -2.51
CA ALA A 65 38.21 4.03 -2.85
C ALA A 65 39.12 3.56 -4.02
N ALA A 66 40.17 4.32 -4.36
CA ALA A 66 40.99 4.11 -5.56
C ALA A 66 41.61 2.69 -5.67
N ASN A 67 41.79 1.96 -4.55
CA ASN A 67 42.36 0.62 -4.52
C ASN A 67 41.43 -0.40 -3.88
N THR A 68 40.14 -0.09 -3.82
CA THR A 68 39.12 -0.92 -3.14
C THR A 68 38.16 -1.49 -4.16
N ASP A 69 37.85 -2.79 -4.06
CA ASP A 69 36.76 -3.38 -4.83
C ASP A 69 35.44 -2.96 -4.19
N THR A 70 34.88 -1.87 -4.68
CA THR A 70 33.62 -1.32 -4.21
C THR A 70 32.39 -2.07 -4.75
N GLY A 71 32.56 -2.90 -5.79
CA GLY A 71 31.45 -3.59 -6.47
C GLY A 71 30.53 -2.68 -7.28
N LEU A 72 30.79 -1.36 -7.35
CA LEU A 72 29.90 -0.37 -7.98
C LEU A 72 29.84 -0.50 -9.50
N ASP A 73 30.94 -0.90 -10.16
CA ASP A 73 31.01 -0.98 -11.63
C ASP A 73 30.01 -1.93 -12.26
N ASN A 74 29.57 -2.98 -11.54
CA ASN A 74 28.68 -4.02 -12.04
C ASN A 74 27.48 -4.26 -11.13
N THR A 75 27.22 -3.35 -10.18
CA THR A 75 26.09 -3.55 -9.28
C THR A 75 24.76 -3.58 -10.02
N LYS A 76 23.87 -4.43 -9.54
CA LYS A 76 22.46 -4.50 -9.97
C LYS A 76 21.51 -4.11 -8.85
N THR A 77 22.05 -3.57 -7.76
CA THR A 77 21.27 -3.11 -6.59
C THR A 77 21.35 -1.58 -6.53
N TYR A 78 20.19 -0.93 -6.57
CA TYR A 78 20.13 0.52 -6.55
C TYR A 78 18.77 1.04 -6.10
N PHE A 79 18.76 2.29 -5.66
CA PHE A 79 17.57 3.06 -5.34
C PHE A 79 17.36 4.15 -6.38
N THR A 80 16.14 4.32 -6.87
CA THR A 80 15.79 5.42 -7.77
C THR A 80 14.74 6.32 -7.14
N VAL A 81 14.99 7.63 -7.19
CA VAL A 81 14.10 8.67 -6.66
C VAL A 81 13.78 9.64 -7.78
N ASP A 82 12.50 9.79 -8.12
CA ASP A 82 12.03 10.90 -8.92
C ASP A 82 11.49 11.99 -7.98
N PHE A 83 11.89 13.21 -8.20
CA PHE A 83 11.54 14.33 -7.31
C PHE A 83 11.43 15.64 -8.08
N VAL A 84 10.78 16.61 -7.47
CA VAL A 84 10.76 17.96 -7.97
C VAL A 84 11.90 18.73 -7.30
N ASN A 85 12.80 19.26 -8.10
CA ASN A 85 13.86 20.15 -7.64
C ASN A 85 13.39 21.61 -7.80
N THR A 86 13.24 22.30 -6.69
CA THR A 86 12.90 23.73 -6.69
C THR A 86 14.20 24.52 -6.80
N VAL A 87 14.48 25.06 -7.98
CA VAL A 87 15.64 25.91 -8.20
C VAL A 87 15.29 27.34 -7.81
N ASN A 88 15.91 27.83 -6.72
CA ASN A 88 15.88 29.25 -6.39
C ASN A 88 16.92 29.99 -7.28
N ASP A 89 16.44 30.61 -8.34
CA ASP A 89 17.26 31.55 -9.07
C ASP A 89 17.23 32.91 -8.32
N ASP A 90 18.34 33.29 -7.70
CA ASP A 90 18.48 34.57 -6.99
C ASP A 90 18.21 35.79 -7.90
N THR A 91 18.16 35.57 -9.21
CA THR A 91 17.91 36.61 -10.21
C THR A 91 16.47 36.57 -10.78
N ALA A 92 15.75 35.50 -10.60
CA ALA A 92 14.36 35.36 -11.04
C ALA A 92 13.40 35.59 -9.85
N LYS A 93 12.35 36.35 -10.08
CA LYS A 93 11.28 36.56 -9.08
C LYS A 93 10.36 35.36 -8.87
N GLU A 94 10.59 34.28 -9.58
CA GLU A 94 9.77 33.06 -9.55
C GLU A 94 10.66 31.83 -9.35
N THR A 95 10.27 30.96 -8.42
CA THR A 95 10.84 29.63 -8.28
C THR A 95 10.42 28.77 -9.47
N GLN A 96 11.35 28.11 -10.13
CA GLN A 96 11.06 27.15 -11.17
C GLN A 96 11.21 25.74 -10.60
N ASP A 97 10.15 24.96 -10.68
CA ASP A 97 10.19 23.54 -10.37
C ASP A 97 10.65 22.77 -11.63
N ALA A 98 11.61 21.87 -11.43
CA ALA A 98 12.08 20.97 -12.47
C ALA A 98 12.06 19.53 -11.98
N ASP A 99 11.50 18.63 -12.78
CA ASP A 99 11.55 17.20 -12.50
C ASP A 99 12.99 16.70 -12.60
N ALA A 100 13.40 15.90 -11.65
CA ALA A 100 14.73 15.31 -11.57
C ALA A 100 14.67 13.86 -11.12
N THR A 101 15.67 13.08 -11.51
CA THR A 101 15.83 11.68 -11.09
C THR A 101 17.23 11.50 -10.53
N ALA A 102 17.35 10.86 -9.38
CA ALA A 102 18.60 10.38 -8.82
C ALA A 102 18.55 8.85 -8.69
N THR A 103 19.64 8.19 -9.10
CA THR A 103 19.82 6.74 -8.88
C THR A 103 21.06 6.55 -8.03
N ILE A 104 20.89 5.94 -6.87
CA ILE A 104 21.96 5.64 -5.90
C ILE A 104 22.33 4.18 -6.09
N LEU A 105 23.51 3.92 -6.64
CA LEU A 105 24.07 2.58 -6.83
C LEU A 105 24.62 2.08 -5.48
N ILE A 106 24.33 0.83 -5.16
CA ILE A 106 24.77 0.17 -3.92
C ILE A 106 25.75 -0.94 -4.30
N GLY A 107 26.96 -0.86 -3.77
CA GLY A 107 28.05 -1.79 -4.04
C GLY A 107 28.27 -2.79 -2.92
N ASN A 108 29.53 -3.25 -2.77
CA ASN A 108 29.97 -4.13 -1.71
C ASN A 108 29.94 -3.43 -0.35
N THR A 109 30.14 -4.20 0.71
CA THR A 109 30.32 -3.65 2.08
C THR A 109 31.78 -3.58 2.46
N ASP A 110 32.12 -2.66 3.36
CA ASP A 110 33.40 -2.63 4.06
C ASP A 110 33.49 -3.67 5.20
N GLU A 111 34.56 -3.63 5.98
CA GLU A 111 34.76 -4.54 7.13
C GLU A 111 33.76 -4.34 8.28
N ASN A 112 33.12 -3.17 8.35
CA ASN A 112 32.06 -2.86 9.33
C ASN A 112 30.67 -3.28 8.83
N GLY A 113 30.57 -3.56 7.54
CA GLY A 113 29.33 -3.92 6.85
C GLY A 113 28.62 -2.69 6.28
N ASP A 114 29.22 -1.50 6.29
CA ASP A 114 28.71 -0.32 5.63
C ASP A 114 28.91 -0.43 4.11
N TYR A 115 27.97 0.11 3.34
CA TYR A 115 27.92 -0.04 1.89
C TYR A 115 28.67 1.06 1.16
N TYR A 116 29.48 0.68 0.17
CA TYR A 116 29.93 1.63 -0.84
C TYR A 116 28.75 2.03 -1.73
N ALA A 117 28.64 3.31 -1.99
CA ALA A 117 27.57 3.85 -2.83
C ALA A 117 28.10 4.99 -3.72
N CYS A 118 27.46 5.19 -4.86
CA CYS A 118 27.67 6.37 -5.69
C CYS A 118 26.35 6.79 -6.36
N VAL A 119 26.32 8.02 -6.86
CA VAL A 119 25.17 8.49 -7.64
C VAL A 119 25.48 8.23 -9.12
N LYS A 120 24.56 7.59 -9.84
CA LYS A 120 24.70 7.32 -11.26
C LYS A 120 24.90 8.60 -12.05
N GLY A 121 25.94 8.63 -12.88
CA GLY A 121 26.42 9.80 -13.60
C GLY A 121 27.48 10.63 -12.84
N TYR A 122 27.82 10.24 -11.60
CA TYR A 122 28.84 10.84 -10.72
C TYR A 122 29.64 9.73 -10.01
N GLU A 123 29.96 8.66 -10.73
CA GLU A 123 30.56 7.44 -10.20
C GLU A 123 31.97 7.62 -9.63
N GLU A 124 32.64 8.73 -9.96
CA GLU A 124 33.94 9.11 -9.39
C GLU A 124 33.85 9.51 -7.90
N ALA A 125 32.66 9.87 -7.44
CA ALA A 125 32.42 10.20 -6.04
C ALA A 125 31.79 8.99 -5.32
N VAL A 126 32.61 8.29 -4.53
CA VAL A 126 32.17 7.15 -3.72
C VAL A 126 31.86 7.59 -2.30
N TYR A 127 30.80 7.10 -1.75
CA TYR A 127 30.31 7.39 -0.39
C TYR A 127 30.18 6.12 0.43
N MET A 128 30.12 6.26 1.76
CA MET A 128 29.77 5.17 2.67
C MET A 128 28.40 5.41 3.24
N LEU A 129 27.51 4.44 3.05
CA LEU A 129 26.17 4.44 3.64
C LEU A 129 26.10 3.39 4.75
N SER A 130 25.48 3.74 5.87
CA SER A 130 25.39 2.83 6.99
C SER A 130 24.62 1.55 6.62
N LYS A 131 25.12 0.43 7.09
CA LYS A 131 24.49 -0.89 6.97
C LYS A 131 23.00 -0.85 7.39
N GLU A 132 22.72 -0.20 8.51
CA GLU A 132 21.36 -0.12 9.05
C GLU A 132 20.40 0.58 8.08
N SER A 133 20.80 1.74 7.56
CA SER A 133 19.96 2.51 6.64
C SER A 133 19.74 1.79 5.31
N VAL A 134 20.79 1.20 4.73
CA VAL A 134 20.65 0.49 3.46
C VAL A 134 19.82 -0.78 3.62
N ASN A 135 20.09 -1.58 4.66
CA ASN A 135 19.34 -2.83 4.89
C ASN A 135 17.88 -2.56 5.23
N SER A 136 17.55 -1.47 5.94
CA SER A 136 16.14 -1.14 6.22
C SER A 136 15.33 -0.89 4.94
N LEU A 137 15.98 -0.44 3.86
CA LEU A 137 15.35 -0.31 2.54
C LEU A 137 15.40 -1.63 1.74
N LEU A 138 16.54 -2.33 1.72
CA LEU A 138 16.68 -3.59 0.96
C LEU A 138 15.86 -4.75 1.54
N GLU A 139 15.52 -4.70 2.81
CA GLU A 139 14.70 -5.69 3.53
C GLU A 139 13.28 -5.18 3.80
N LEU A 140 12.91 -4.07 3.14
CA LEU A 140 11.60 -3.46 3.28
C LEU A 140 10.50 -4.49 2.97
N LYS A 141 9.54 -4.58 3.88
CA LYS A 141 8.33 -5.39 3.67
C LYS A 141 7.20 -4.45 3.25
N PRO A 142 6.76 -4.48 1.99
CA PRO A 142 5.73 -3.58 1.47
C PRO A 142 4.43 -3.64 2.28
N PHE A 143 4.09 -4.81 2.84
CA PHE A 143 2.96 -4.99 3.74
C PHE A 143 2.98 -4.04 4.95
N ASN A 144 4.15 -3.62 5.42
CA ASN A 144 4.26 -2.65 6.53
C ASN A 144 3.92 -1.22 6.11
N LEU A 145 3.89 -0.94 4.81
CA LEU A 145 3.59 0.40 4.27
C LEU A 145 2.12 0.59 3.92
N ILE A 146 1.26 -0.41 4.11
CA ILE A 146 -0.17 -0.28 3.82
C ILE A 146 -0.99 -0.13 5.08
N LEU A 147 -2.15 0.53 4.95
CA LEU A 147 -3.18 0.48 5.97
C LEU A 147 -3.69 -0.95 6.10
N LYS A 148 -3.93 -1.37 7.34
CA LYS A 148 -4.42 -2.73 7.61
C LYS A 148 -5.95 -2.85 7.46
N ILE A 149 -6.58 -1.91 6.79
CA ILE A 149 -8.01 -1.88 6.51
C ILE A 149 -8.22 -2.25 5.05
N PRO A 150 -9.02 -3.29 4.74
CA PRO A 150 -9.20 -3.79 3.37
C PRO A 150 -9.77 -2.77 2.39
N ALA A 151 -10.68 -1.92 2.87
CA ALA A 151 -11.27 -0.86 2.07
C ALA A 151 -11.74 0.28 2.97
N LEU A 152 -11.39 1.51 2.60
CA LEU A 152 -11.89 2.74 3.21
C LEU A 152 -12.98 3.31 2.30
N VAL A 153 -14.22 2.92 2.52
CA VAL A 153 -15.36 3.51 1.81
C VAL A 153 -15.93 4.64 2.65
N ASN A 154 -15.93 5.88 2.12
CA ASN A 154 -16.53 7.00 2.83
C ASN A 154 -18.06 6.85 2.87
N ILE A 155 -18.65 6.95 4.06
CA ILE A 155 -20.09 6.80 4.27
C ILE A 155 -20.91 7.81 3.46
N ASP A 156 -20.36 9.00 3.20
CA ASP A 156 -21.03 10.05 2.41
C ASP A 156 -21.10 9.70 0.92
N THR A 157 -20.26 8.78 0.45
CA THR A 157 -20.30 8.24 -0.92
C THR A 157 -21.11 6.95 -1.02
N LEU A 158 -21.52 6.35 0.11
CA LEU A 158 -22.22 5.08 0.12
C LEU A 158 -23.68 5.22 -0.35
N GLY A 159 -24.05 4.53 -1.42
CA GLY A 159 -25.45 4.32 -1.83
C GLY A 159 -26.07 3.11 -1.14
N SER A 160 -25.38 1.97 -1.20
CA SER A 160 -25.77 0.71 -0.54
C SER A 160 -24.56 -0.20 -0.32
N ALA A 161 -24.74 -1.20 0.55
CA ALA A 161 -23.82 -2.33 0.61
C ALA A 161 -24.62 -3.64 0.62
N ASP A 162 -24.18 -4.58 -0.20
CA ASP A 162 -24.71 -5.93 -0.27
C ASP A 162 -23.75 -6.89 0.42
N MET A 163 -24.30 -7.72 1.32
CA MET A 163 -23.55 -8.72 2.08
C MET A 163 -24.12 -10.11 1.74
N THR A 164 -23.37 -10.91 1.01
CA THR A 164 -23.79 -12.27 0.59
C THR A 164 -23.14 -13.31 1.47
N ILE A 165 -23.96 -14.18 2.09
CA ILE A 165 -23.54 -15.29 2.93
C ILE A 165 -24.24 -16.56 2.41
N GLY A 166 -23.47 -17.43 1.79
CA GLY A 166 -23.98 -18.59 1.07
C GLY A 166 -24.91 -18.15 -0.08
N LYS A 167 -26.20 -18.49 0.00
CA LYS A 167 -27.19 -18.14 -1.05
C LYS A 167 -28.03 -16.91 -0.71
N LYS A 168 -27.77 -16.23 0.40
CA LYS A 168 -28.59 -15.13 0.88
C LYS A 168 -27.84 -13.84 0.87
N THR A 169 -28.44 -12.82 0.23
CA THR A 169 -27.92 -11.44 0.23
C THR A 169 -28.73 -10.58 1.18
N TYR A 170 -28.01 -9.78 1.97
CA TYR A 170 -28.51 -8.79 2.90
C TYR A 170 -28.09 -7.42 2.41
N THR A 171 -29.05 -6.52 2.19
CA THR A 171 -28.76 -5.18 1.64
C THR A 171 -28.99 -4.11 2.69
N MET A 172 -27.96 -3.31 2.99
CA MET A 172 -28.13 -2.03 3.67
C MET A 172 -28.09 -0.89 2.65
N LYS A 173 -28.96 0.13 2.80
CA LYS A 173 -29.11 1.19 1.81
C LYS A 173 -29.42 2.52 2.44
N LEU A 174 -28.83 3.59 1.88
CA LEU A 174 -29.27 4.97 2.06
C LEU A 174 -30.31 5.31 0.96
N ASP A 175 -31.52 5.67 1.38
CA ASP A 175 -32.62 6.02 0.47
C ASP A 175 -33.14 7.42 0.85
N GLY A 176 -32.55 8.44 0.25
CA GLY A 176 -32.73 9.83 0.66
C GLY A 176 -32.20 10.07 2.07
N SER A 177 -33.09 10.39 3.01
CA SER A 177 -32.75 10.54 4.44
C SER A 177 -32.95 9.26 5.27
N ASP A 178 -33.43 8.18 4.63
CA ASP A 178 -33.80 6.94 5.32
C ASP A 178 -32.66 5.91 5.29
N TYR A 179 -32.38 5.37 6.45
CA TYR A 179 -31.46 4.25 6.63
C TYR A 179 -32.26 2.94 6.59
N LYS A 180 -31.91 2.02 5.70
CA LYS A 180 -32.68 0.78 5.50
C LYS A 180 -31.81 -0.47 5.60
N PHE A 181 -32.38 -1.51 6.26
CA PHE A 181 -31.92 -2.90 6.18
C PHE A 181 -32.98 -3.70 5.45
N GLY A 182 -32.69 -4.10 4.20
CA GLY A 182 -33.68 -4.63 3.28
C GLY A 182 -34.84 -3.65 3.09
N LYS A 183 -36.05 -4.07 3.51
CA LYS A 183 -37.27 -3.23 3.44
C LYS A 183 -37.55 -2.43 4.73
N LYS A 184 -36.78 -2.65 5.78
CA LYS A 184 -37.03 -2.09 7.11
C LYS A 184 -36.23 -0.82 7.32
N THR A 185 -36.90 0.30 7.64
CA THR A 185 -36.24 1.52 8.11
C THR A 185 -35.64 1.31 9.52
N VAL A 186 -34.39 1.71 9.70
CA VAL A 186 -33.63 1.61 10.95
C VAL A 186 -33.13 2.97 11.38
N LYS A 187 -32.72 3.08 12.64
CA LYS A 187 -32.07 4.29 13.14
C LYS A 187 -30.66 4.43 12.54
N LYS A 188 -30.21 5.69 12.39
CA LYS A 188 -28.86 6.01 11.88
C LYS A 188 -27.77 5.27 12.65
N GLU A 189 -27.89 5.24 14.01
CA GLU A 189 -26.90 4.60 14.87
C GLU A 189 -26.70 3.12 14.51
N LYS A 190 -27.80 2.38 14.27
CA LYS A 190 -27.71 0.96 13.88
C LYS A 190 -27.13 0.77 12.48
N PHE A 191 -27.42 1.67 11.58
CA PHE A 191 -26.85 1.66 10.25
C PHE A 191 -25.35 1.90 10.30
N THR A 192 -24.92 2.94 11.03
CA THR A 192 -23.52 3.28 11.20
C THR A 192 -22.75 2.18 11.92
N GLU A 193 -23.35 1.52 12.92
CA GLU A 193 -22.73 0.39 13.64
C GLU A 193 -22.40 -0.77 12.67
N LEU A 194 -23.35 -1.16 11.81
CA LEU A 194 -23.09 -2.22 10.82
C LEU A 194 -22.09 -1.76 9.75
N TYR A 195 -22.22 -0.53 9.25
CA TYR A 195 -21.28 0.03 8.30
C TYR A 195 -19.83 0.03 8.83
N GLN A 196 -19.62 0.44 10.08
CA GLN A 196 -18.30 0.40 10.72
C GLN A 196 -17.80 -1.04 10.87
N ALA A 197 -18.69 -1.98 11.22
CA ALA A 197 -18.33 -3.38 11.34
C ALA A 197 -17.84 -3.97 10.00
N LEU A 198 -18.45 -3.59 8.86
CA LEU A 198 -18.02 -4.02 7.54
C LEU A 198 -16.60 -3.57 7.17
N GLN A 199 -16.08 -2.53 7.84
CA GLN A 199 -14.75 -1.97 7.61
C GLN A 199 -13.77 -2.24 8.76
N SER A 200 -14.17 -3.01 9.78
CA SER A 200 -13.35 -3.26 10.98
C SER A 200 -12.45 -4.49 10.89
N ILE A 201 -12.63 -5.32 9.86
CA ILE A 201 -11.74 -6.48 9.62
C ILE A 201 -10.35 -5.93 9.29
N MET A 202 -9.33 -6.45 9.96
CA MET A 202 -7.95 -5.99 9.76
C MET A 202 -7.15 -7.02 8.95
N LEU A 203 -6.32 -6.54 8.03
CA LEU A 203 -5.34 -7.36 7.34
C LEU A 203 -4.27 -7.84 8.34
N ASP A 204 -4.01 -9.14 8.37
CA ASP A 204 -3.04 -9.76 9.28
C ASP A 204 -1.70 -10.03 8.58
N SER A 205 -1.75 -10.64 7.41
CA SER A 205 -0.58 -11.00 6.62
C SER A 205 -0.91 -11.12 5.14
N GLU A 206 0.08 -11.50 4.34
CA GLU A 206 -0.08 -11.77 2.92
C GLU A 206 -0.31 -13.26 2.69
N VAL A 207 -1.05 -13.59 1.63
CA VAL A 207 -1.24 -14.97 1.17
C VAL A 207 0.07 -15.48 0.58
N GLU A 208 0.61 -16.58 1.10
CA GLU A 208 1.81 -17.22 0.55
C GLU A 208 1.49 -18.05 -0.69
N GLU A 209 0.39 -18.81 -0.63
CA GLU A 209 -0.08 -19.67 -1.73
C GLU A 209 -1.57 -19.48 -1.95
N THR A 210 -1.96 -19.12 -3.17
CA THR A 210 -3.38 -19.04 -3.55
C THR A 210 -3.93 -20.43 -3.85
N LYS A 211 -5.10 -20.76 -3.29
CA LYS A 211 -5.81 -21.99 -3.62
C LYS A 211 -6.44 -21.89 -5.00
N ASP A 212 -6.60 -23.03 -5.68
CA ASP A 212 -7.39 -23.09 -6.90
C ASP A 212 -8.83 -22.64 -6.65
N ALA A 213 -9.44 -21.95 -7.62
CA ALA A 213 -10.80 -21.41 -7.48
C ALA A 213 -11.86 -22.48 -7.15
N ALA A 214 -11.64 -23.74 -7.57
CA ALA A 214 -12.53 -24.85 -7.27
C ALA A 214 -12.48 -25.34 -5.82
N ASP A 215 -11.40 -25.03 -5.10
CA ASP A 215 -11.17 -25.47 -3.72
C ASP A 215 -11.45 -24.35 -2.70
N LYS A 216 -11.88 -23.17 -3.17
CA LYS A 216 -12.23 -22.04 -2.31
C LYS A 216 -13.68 -22.13 -1.81
N GLU A 217 -13.85 -22.08 -0.52
CA GLU A 217 -15.16 -21.93 0.12
C GLU A 217 -15.38 -20.43 0.46
N GLU A 218 -16.35 -19.80 -0.22
CA GLU A 218 -16.72 -18.42 0.05
C GLU A 218 -17.50 -18.31 1.37
N VAL A 219 -16.97 -17.55 2.33
CA VAL A 219 -17.56 -17.31 3.64
C VAL A 219 -18.49 -16.10 3.61
N LEU A 220 -18.01 -15.01 3.01
CA LEU A 220 -18.72 -13.74 2.95
C LEU A 220 -18.25 -12.95 1.71
N THR A 221 -19.20 -12.35 1.00
CA THR A 221 -18.91 -11.28 0.03
C THR A 221 -19.59 -9.99 0.50
N VAL A 222 -18.84 -8.89 0.52
CA VAL A 222 -19.33 -7.52 0.78
C VAL A 222 -19.08 -6.67 -0.46
N THR A 223 -20.15 -6.10 -1.03
CA THR A 223 -20.05 -5.18 -2.16
C THR A 223 -20.60 -3.83 -1.73
N PHE A 224 -19.76 -2.81 -1.73
CA PHE A 224 -20.15 -1.42 -1.51
C PHE A 224 -20.48 -0.78 -2.86
N HIS A 225 -21.69 -0.23 -3.00
CA HIS A 225 -22.11 0.55 -4.16
C HIS A 225 -22.02 2.04 -3.79
N ARG A 226 -21.18 2.76 -4.48
CA ARG A 226 -20.85 4.17 -4.20
C ARG A 226 -21.52 5.10 -5.21
N ASN A 227 -21.81 6.32 -4.76
CA ASN A 227 -22.36 7.40 -5.59
C ASN A 227 -21.21 8.26 -6.17
N THR A 228 -20.18 7.60 -6.71
CA THR A 228 -18.99 8.21 -7.32
C THR A 228 -18.82 7.70 -8.74
N GLU A 229 -18.25 8.51 -9.64
CA GLU A 229 -17.93 8.09 -11.01
C GLU A 229 -16.77 7.11 -11.02
N GLU A 230 -15.81 7.32 -10.11
CA GLU A 230 -14.65 6.46 -9.94
C GLU A 230 -14.88 5.44 -8.85
N ALA A 231 -14.41 4.22 -9.09
CA ALA A 231 -14.67 3.05 -8.26
C ALA A 231 -16.12 3.04 -7.70
N PRO A 232 -17.13 3.02 -8.55
CA PRO A 232 -18.53 3.02 -8.13
C PRO A 232 -18.88 1.77 -7.33
N GLU A 233 -18.03 0.75 -7.39
CA GLU A 233 -18.19 -0.50 -6.67
C GLU A 233 -16.85 -0.94 -6.06
N VAL A 234 -16.90 -1.37 -4.79
CA VAL A 234 -15.77 -2.00 -4.09
C VAL A 234 -16.25 -3.32 -3.54
N THR A 235 -15.60 -4.42 -3.95
CA THR A 235 -15.99 -5.79 -3.55
C THR A 235 -14.89 -6.45 -2.74
N LEU A 236 -15.27 -6.95 -1.57
CA LEU A 236 -14.46 -7.76 -0.67
C LEU A 236 -15.02 -9.18 -0.63
N LYS A 237 -14.21 -10.19 -0.95
CA LYS A 237 -14.62 -11.60 -0.81
C LYS A 237 -13.68 -12.32 0.14
N TYR A 238 -14.26 -12.98 1.10
CA TYR A 238 -13.59 -13.77 2.13
C TYR A 238 -13.77 -15.24 1.85
N PHE A 239 -12.64 -15.97 1.76
CA PHE A 239 -12.63 -17.42 1.50
C PHE A 239 -11.94 -18.15 2.64
N ALA A 240 -12.46 -19.29 3.06
CA ALA A 240 -11.81 -20.13 4.06
C ALA A 240 -10.41 -20.56 3.59
N TYR A 241 -9.38 -20.16 4.34
CA TYR A 241 -7.99 -20.46 4.00
C TYR A 241 -7.45 -21.60 4.85
N ASP A 242 -7.52 -21.49 6.17
CA ASP A 242 -7.17 -22.52 7.13
C ASP A 242 -8.02 -22.40 8.41
N ASP A 243 -7.62 -23.09 9.49
CA ASP A 243 -8.35 -23.05 10.77
C ASP A 243 -8.28 -21.68 11.49
N THR A 244 -7.38 -20.80 11.06
CA THR A 244 -7.09 -19.50 11.72
C THR A 244 -7.44 -18.31 10.84
N TYR A 245 -7.30 -18.47 9.54
CA TYR A 245 -7.39 -17.37 8.57
C TYR A 245 -8.40 -17.62 7.47
N ASP A 246 -9.01 -16.54 7.03
CA ASP A 246 -9.67 -16.44 5.73
C ASP A 246 -8.78 -15.63 4.78
N SER A 247 -8.72 -16.01 3.51
CA SER A 247 -8.09 -15.18 2.49
C SER A 247 -9.07 -14.13 1.97
N LEU A 248 -8.53 -12.97 1.62
CA LEU A 248 -9.29 -11.83 1.17
C LEU A 248 -8.95 -11.46 -0.27
N GLU A 249 -9.98 -11.44 -1.12
CA GLU A 249 -9.96 -10.87 -2.45
C GLU A 249 -10.57 -9.46 -2.43
N ILE A 250 -9.84 -8.46 -2.91
CA ILE A 250 -10.30 -7.08 -3.06
C ILE A 250 -10.40 -6.78 -4.56
N ASN A 251 -11.59 -6.44 -5.05
CA ASN A 251 -11.84 -6.11 -6.46
C ASN A 251 -11.28 -7.15 -7.46
N GLY A 252 -11.31 -8.44 -7.11
CA GLY A 252 -10.84 -9.53 -7.94
C GLY A 252 -9.38 -9.96 -7.70
N THR A 253 -8.64 -9.29 -6.83
CA THR A 253 -7.26 -9.65 -6.48
C THR A 253 -7.19 -10.23 -5.07
N GLU A 254 -6.86 -11.51 -4.96
CA GLU A 254 -6.63 -12.19 -3.68
C GLU A 254 -5.17 -12.02 -3.27
N ARG A 255 -4.96 -11.42 -2.09
CA ARG A 255 -3.59 -11.09 -1.66
C ARG A 255 -3.34 -11.18 -0.17
N PHE A 256 -4.37 -11.02 0.65
CA PHE A 256 -4.21 -10.84 2.09
C PHE A 256 -4.94 -11.92 2.88
N LEU A 257 -4.47 -12.15 4.10
CA LEU A 257 -5.13 -12.95 5.10
C LEU A 257 -5.74 -12.05 6.17
N VAL A 258 -6.89 -12.47 6.68
CA VAL A 258 -7.59 -11.87 7.80
C VAL A 258 -7.95 -12.97 8.79
N LYS A 259 -8.21 -12.64 10.06
CA LYS A 259 -8.59 -13.65 11.05
C LYS A 259 -9.99 -14.17 10.77
N ALA A 260 -10.13 -15.48 10.64
CA ALA A 260 -11.41 -16.15 10.40
C ALA A 260 -12.44 -15.86 11.52
N GLU A 261 -11.98 -15.72 12.78
CA GLU A 261 -12.86 -15.37 13.91
C GLU A 261 -13.53 -13.99 13.75
N ASP A 262 -12.82 -13.01 13.14
CA ASP A 262 -13.36 -11.67 12.89
C ASP A 262 -14.42 -11.70 11.77
N VAL A 263 -14.16 -12.46 10.70
CA VAL A 263 -15.14 -12.69 9.61
C VAL A 263 -16.38 -13.40 10.15
N ASP A 264 -16.22 -14.42 10.96
CA ASP A 264 -17.31 -15.14 11.63
C ASP A 264 -18.15 -14.23 12.54
N ALA A 265 -17.49 -13.34 13.29
CA ALA A 265 -18.15 -12.36 14.14
C ALA A 265 -18.99 -11.39 13.30
N LEU A 266 -18.42 -10.89 12.18
CA LEU A 266 -19.13 -10.04 11.22
C LEU A 266 -20.33 -10.74 10.59
N VAL A 267 -20.17 -12.00 10.15
CA VAL A 267 -21.28 -12.82 9.62
C VAL A 267 -22.43 -12.96 10.62
N LYS A 268 -22.10 -13.19 11.91
CA LYS A 268 -23.12 -13.25 12.98
C LYS A 268 -23.81 -11.91 13.17
N GLN A 269 -23.05 -10.80 13.13
CA GLN A 269 -23.59 -9.44 13.28
C GLN A 269 -24.53 -9.10 12.11
N ILE A 270 -24.15 -9.40 10.88
CA ILE A 270 -25.00 -9.21 9.68
C ILE A 270 -26.30 -9.99 9.85
N LYS A 271 -26.24 -11.29 10.14
CA LYS A 271 -27.44 -12.13 10.31
C LYS A 271 -28.37 -11.63 11.43
N LYS A 272 -27.83 -11.03 12.49
CA LYS A 272 -28.61 -10.47 13.61
C LYS A 272 -29.28 -9.13 13.29
N ALA A 273 -28.68 -8.33 12.38
CA ALA A 273 -29.18 -7.00 12.03
C ALA A 273 -30.45 -7.05 11.17
N PHE A 274 -30.62 -8.09 10.36
CA PHE A 274 -31.73 -8.29 9.42
C PHE A 274 -32.78 -9.27 9.93
#